data_31874a9a85238827cb3c115707ead721
#
_entry.id   31874a9a85238827cb3c115707ead721
#
_cell.length_a   1.000
_cell.length_b   1.000
_cell.length_c   1.000
_cell.angle_alpha   90.00
_cell.angle_beta   90.00
_cell.angle_gamma   90.00
#
_symmetry.space_group_name_H-M   'P 1'
#
loop_
_entity.id
_entity.type
_entity.pdbx_description
1 polymer ?
#
loop_
_entity_poly.entity_id
_entity_poly.type
_entity_poly.pdbx_seq_one_letter_code
_entity_poly.pdbx_strand_id
1 'polypeptide(L)'
;FDEMLKRMGAFKNIEREEMHKLEEQCEAIPTTDENSRNAPWREELRKSIKAKERSNIERCKMNELDAEYRSHSRKEEVNQGLTKEQAVMEAKRCLDCANPGCMSGCPVGIDIPRFIKNIERGEFLEAAKTLKETSALPAVCGRVCPQEKQCESKCIHLKMGKEAVAIGHLERFAADYERESGQISVPEIAEKNGIKVAVIGSGPAGLSFAGDMAKYGYDVTVFEALHEIGGVLKYGIPEFRLPNKIVDVEIDNLAKMGVTFIKDCIVGKTISVEQLEEEDFKGIFVASGAGLPNFMNIPGENSINIMSSNEYLTRVNLMDAASPDSDTPVAFGKNVAVIGGGNTAMDSVRTAKRLGAERAMIIYRRSEEEMPARLEEVKHAKEEGVEFMTLHNPIEYLADEQGRVKQVVLQKMELGEPDASGRRS
;
A
#
# COMPACT_ATOMS: atom_id res chain seq x y z
N PHE A 1 0.15 21.44 -11.96
CA PHE A 1 -1.03 20.83 -11.32
C PHE A 1 -2.09 21.92 -11.07
N ASP A 2 -1.78 23.00 -10.34
CA ASP A 2 -2.71 24.12 -10.07
C ASP A 2 -3.19 24.83 -11.34
N GLU A 3 -2.32 24.95 -12.35
CA GLU A 3 -2.67 25.58 -13.62
C GLU A 3 -3.54 24.66 -14.50
N MET A 4 -3.36 23.34 -14.40
CA MET A 4 -4.19 22.33 -15.05
C MET A 4 -5.58 22.30 -14.42
N LEU A 5 -5.68 22.35 -13.10
CA LEU A 5 -6.94 22.42 -12.36
C LEU A 5 -7.71 23.72 -12.63
N LYS A 6 -7.00 24.86 -12.77
CA LYS A 6 -7.60 26.14 -13.18
C LYS A 6 -8.17 26.09 -14.60
N ARG A 7 -7.47 25.44 -15.54
CA ARG A 7 -7.94 25.23 -16.93
C ARG A 7 -9.14 24.27 -17.00
N MET A 8 -9.23 23.32 -16.10
CA MET A 8 -10.34 22.36 -16.02
C MET A 8 -11.60 22.94 -15.37
N GLY A 9 -11.58 24.20 -14.91
CA GLY A 9 -12.71 24.83 -14.26
C GLY A 9 -13.12 24.20 -12.90
N ALA A 10 -12.28 23.33 -12.35
CA ALA A 10 -12.55 22.54 -11.15
C ALA A 10 -12.72 23.38 -9.87
N PHE A 11 -12.46 24.68 -9.92
CA PHE A 11 -12.62 25.62 -8.81
C PHE A 11 -13.58 26.76 -9.15
N LYS A 12 -14.66 26.50 -9.88
CA LYS A 12 -15.76 27.47 -9.91
C LYS A 12 -16.60 27.30 -8.64
N ASN A 13 -16.21 28.10 -7.62
CA ASN A 13 -17.07 28.54 -6.53
C ASN A 13 -17.89 27.47 -5.79
N ILE A 14 -17.23 26.52 -5.13
CA ILE A 14 -17.78 26.01 -3.88
C ILE A 14 -17.29 26.99 -2.81
N GLU A 15 -18.16 27.83 -2.29
CA GLU A 15 -17.83 28.71 -1.19
C GLU A 15 -17.41 27.87 0.02
N ARG A 16 -16.41 28.32 0.78
CA ARG A 16 -15.85 27.63 1.95
C ARG A 16 -16.93 27.23 2.98
N GLU A 17 -18.04 27.96 3.00
CA GLU A 17 -19.22 27.67 3.84
C GLU A 17 -20.04 26.45 3.35
N GLU A 18 -20.07 26.17 2.04
CA GLU A 18 -20.72 24.98 1.52
C GLU A 18 -19.86 23.73 1.74
N MET A 19 -18.53 23.84 1.64
CA MET A 19 -17.65 22.74 2.05
C MET A 19 -17.77 22.42 3.54
N HIS A 20 -17.85 23.43 4.42
CA HIS A 20 -18.10 23.21 5.85
C HIS A 20 -19.46 22.57 6.12
N LYS A 21 -20.50 22.95 5.38
CA LYS A 21 -21.81 22.29 5.51
C LYS A 21 -21.81 20.85 5.01
N LEU A 22 -21.01 20.52 3.99
CA LEU A 22 -20.83 19.15 3.52
C LEU A 22 -19.97 18.32 4.50
N GLU A 23 -18.98 18.95 5.14
CA GLU A 23 -18.18 18.32 6.21
C GLU A 23 -19.02 18.08 7.48
N GLU A 24 -19.94 19.00 7.82
CA GLU A 24 -20.90 18.85 8.94
C GLU A 24 -22.00 17.80 8.63
N GLN A 25 -22.30 17.55 7.36
CA GLN A 25 -23.24 16.51 6.91
C GLN A 25 -22.59 15.13 6.79
N CYS A 26 -21.26 15.05 6.78
CA CYS A 26 -20.55 13.80 7.02
C CYS A 26 -20.67 13.44 8.50
N GLU A 27 -21.87 13.07 8.93
CA GLU A 27 -22.08 12.53 10.27
C GLU A 27 -21.15 11.33 10.47
N ALA A 28 -20.38 11.39 11.55
CA ALA A 28 -19.63 10.23 12.01
C ALA A 28 -20.59 9.04 12.07
N ILE A 29 -20.16 7.90 11.51
CA ILE A 29 -20.93 6.64 11.54
C ILE A 29 -21.57 6.51 12.93
N PRO A 30 -22.90 6.39 13.05
CA PRO A 30 -23.55 6.34 14.34
C PRO A 30 -22.95 5.22 15.16
N THR A 31 -22.25 5.55 16.24
CA THR A 31 -21.79 4.54 17.18
C THR A 31 -23.02 4.03 17.92
N THR A 32 -23.54 2.89 17.45
CA THR A 32 -24.53 2.15 18.25
C THR A 32 -23.89 1.81 19.59
N ASP A 33 -24.68 1.68 20.66
CA ASP A 33 -24.14 1.29 21.98
C ASP A 33 -23.31 -0.01 21.91
N GLU A 34 -23.62 -0.89 20.98
CA GLU A 34 -22.88 -2.14 20.71
C GLU A 34 -21.49 -1.94 20.12
N ASN A 35 -21.27 -0.86 19.39
CA ASN A 35 -19.99 -0.54 18.73
C ASN A 35 -19.12 0.38 19.59
N SER A 36 -19.69 1.02 20.60
CA SER A 36 -18.97 1.94 21.46
C SER A 36 -17.87 1.24 22.27
N ARG A 37 -16.87 2.01 22.71
CA ARG A 37 -15.85 1.51 23.62
C ARG A 37 -16.46 0.97 24.92
N ASN A 38 -17.61 1.50 25.34
CA ASN A 38 -18.30 1.15 26.59
C ASN A 38 -19.32 0.02 26.39
N ALA A 39 -19.38 -0.59 25.21
CA ALA A 39 -20.18 -1.78 25.00
C ALA A 39 -19.85 -2.87 26.03
N PRO A 40 -20.85 -3.57 26.60
CA PRO A 40 -20.64 -4.56 27.66
C PRO A 40 -19.57 -5.60 27.33
N TRP A 41 -19.56 -6.10 26.11
CA TRP A 41 -18.60 -7.09 25.65
C TRP A 41 -17.15 -6.55 25.63
N ARG A 42 -16.94 -5.25 25.28
CA ARG A 42 -15.59 -4.63 25.32
C ARG A 42 -15.14 -4.37 26.74
N GLU A 43 -16.04 -3.99 27.64
CA GLU A 43 -15.74 -3.85 29.06
C GLU A 43 -15.35 -5.18 29.71
N GLU A 44 -16.05 -6.26 29.38
CA GLU A 44 -15.72 -7.60 29.84
C GLU A 44 -14.33 -8.02 29.43
N LEU A 45 -13.96 -7.84 28.16
CA LEU A 45 -12.61 -8.10 27.67
C LEU A 45 -11.55 -7.27 28.40
N ARG A 46 -11.82 -5.98 28.68
CA ARG A 46 -10.87 -5.15 29.44
C ARG A 46 -10.72 -5.64 30.90
N LYS A 47 -11.78 -6.18 31.49
CA LYS A 47 -11.77 -6.70 32.86
C LYS A 47 -11.13 -8.10 32.96
N SER A 48 -11.21 -8.91 31.89
CA SER A 48 -10.69 -10.29 31.89
C SER A 48 -9.17 -10.38 32.01
N ILE A 49 -8.43 -9.42 31.43
CA ILE A 49 -6.98 -9.33 31.50
C ILE A 49 -6.58 -7.90 31.86
N LYS A 50 -5.79 -7.72 32.91
CA LYS A 50 -5.35 -6.39 33.35
C LYS A 50 -4.39 -5.75 32.34
N ALA A 51 -4.40 -4.42 32.23
CA ALA A 51 -3.56 -3.68 31.29
C ALA A 51 -2.05 -4.02 31.41
N LYS A 52 -1.55 -4.24 32.63
CA LYS A 52 -0.17 -4.66 32.87
C LYS A 52 0.13 -6.06 32.30
N GLU A 53 -0.80 -6.98 32.42
CA GLU A 53 -0.66 -8.34 31.89
C GLU A 53 -0.69 -8.31 30.36
N ARG A 54 -1.65 -7.56 29.76
CA ARG A 54 -1.72 -7.34 28.31
C ARG A 54 -0.41 -6.76 27.75
N SER A 55 0.15 -5.79 28.44
CA SER A 55 1.40 -5.15 28.00
C SER A 55 2.65 -6.03 28.15
N ASN A 56 2.56 -7.15 28.87
CA ASN A 56 3.64 -8.12 29.02
C ASN A 56 3.56 -9.29 28.03
N ILE A 57 2.48 -9.39 27.26
CA ILE A 57 2.40 -10.36 26.16
C ILE A 57 3.39 -9.94 25.09
N GLU A 58 4.23 -10.85 24.63
CA GLU A 58 5.18 -10.59 23.55
C GLU A 58 4.46 -10.41 22.22
N ARG A 59 5.01 -9.55 21.35
CA ARG A 59 4.49 -9.33 19.99
C ARG A 59 4.60 -10.62 19.19
N CYS A 60 3.51 -11.05 18.58
CA CYS A 60 3.53 -12.19 17.67
C CYS A 60 4.33 -11.87 16.40
N LYS A 61 5.23 -12.78 16.06
CA LYS A 61 5.98 -12.67 14.80
C LYS A 61 5.12 -13.15 13.65
N MET A 62 5.28 -12.48 12.50
CA MET A 62 4.70 -12.94 11.24
C MET A 62 5.31 -14.29 10.86
N ASN A 63 4.47 -15.21 10.39
CA ASN A 63 4.97 -16.43 9.77
C ASN A 63 5.50 -16.08 8.38
N GLU A 64 6.71 -16.49 8.07
CA GLU A 64 7.41 -16.17 6.83
C GLU A 64 7.94 -17.44 6.17
N LEU A 65 8.04 -17.44 4.84
CA LEU A 65 8.76 -18.48 4.11
C LEU A 65 10.25 -18.41 4.44
N ASP A 66 10.92 -19.57 4.41
CA ASP A 66 12.38 -19.66 4.57
C ASP A 66 13.11 -18.72 3.60
N ALA A 67 14.16 -18.06 4.06
CA ALA A 67 14.83 -16.99 3.33
C ALA A 67 15.52 -17.48 2.03
N GLU A 68 16.14 -18.65 2.08
CA GLU A 68 16.79 -19.26 0.91
C GLU A 68 15.73 -19.68 -0.11
N TYR A 69 14.70 -20.39 0.34
CA TYR A 69 13.59 -20.82 -0.52
C TYR A 69 12.90 -19.63 -1.18
N ARG A 70 12.47 -18.63 -0.41
CA ARG A 70 11.72 -17.48 -0.93
C ARG A 70 12.54 -16.61 -1.88
N SER A 71 13.86 -16.59 -1.75
CA SER A 71 14.75 -15.84 -2.65
C SER A 71 14.72 -16.34 -4.10
N HIS A 72 14.19 -17.54 -4.34
CA HIS A 72 14.03 -18.16 -5.65
C HIS A 72 12.57 -18.25 -6.10
N SER A 73 11.60 -17.98 -5.22
CA SER A 73 10.17 -18.03 -5.54
C SER A 73 9.63 -16.67 -5.92
N ARG A 74 9.14 -16.51 -7.18
CA ARG A 74 8.60 -15.24 -7.68
C ARG A 74 7.14 -15.01 -7.32
N LYS A 75 6.34 -16.07 -7.19
CA LYS A 75 4.87 -16.01 -7.13
C LYS A 75 4.30 -16.32 -5.74
N GLU A 76 5.12 -16.83 -4.84
CA GLU A 76 4.66 -17.13 -3.48
C GLU A 76 4.86 -15.95 -2.54
N GLU A 77 3.81 -15.60 -1.84
CA GLU A 77 3.85 -14.53 -0.85
C GLU A 77 4.82 -14.88 0.28
N VAL A 78 5.75 -13.98 0.60
CA VAL A 78 6.78 -14.19 1.64
C VAL A 78 6.14 -14.31 3.02
N ASN A 79 5.27 -13.37 3.35
CA ASN A 79 4.53 -13.35 4.60
C ASN A 79 3.35 -14.32 4.50
N GLN A 80 3.24 -15.24 5.46
CA GLN A 80 2.22 -16.29 5.47
C GLN A 80 1.02 -15.96 6.37
N GLY A 81 1.01 -14.79 7.01
CA GLY A 81 -0.05 -14.38 7.93
C GLY A 81 0.10 -14.95 9.35
N LEU A 82 -0.85 -14.65 10.20
CA LEU A 82 -0.98 -15.20 11.54
C LEU A 82 -1.98 -16.35 11.56
N THR A 83 -1.74 -17.36 12.40
CA THR A 83 -2.79 -18.33 12.72
C THR A 83 -3.89 -17.67 13.57
N LYS A 84 -5.04 -18.35 13.73
CA LYS A 84 -6.13 -17.85 14.59
C LYS A 84 -5.65 -17.64 16.04
N GLU A 85 -4.88 -18.58 16.57
CA GLU A 85 -4.33 -18.53 17.92
C GLU A 85 -3.35 -17.36 18.08
N GLN A 86 -2.46 -17.17 17.11
CA GLN A 86 -1.53 -16.04 17.08
C GLN A 86 -2.27 -14.69 17.00
N ALA A 87 -3.28 -14.59 16.14
CA ALA A 87 -4.07 -13.38 15.99
C ALA A 87 -4.84 -13.02 17.27
N VAL A 88 -5.47 -13.98 17.91
CA VAL A 88 -6.14 -13.78 19.21
C VAL A 88 -5.14 -13.38 20.29
N MET A 89 -3.96 -14.02 20.34
CA MET A 89 -2.91 -13.69 21.31
C MET A 89 -2.39 -12.27 21.10
N GLU A 90 -2.12 -11.87 19.85
CA GLU A 90 -1.69 -10.52 19.51
C GLU A 90 -2.79 -9.49 19.83
N ALA A 91 -4.06 -9.80 19.53
CA ALA A 91 -5.19 -8.94 19.82
C ALA A 91 -5.36 -8.66 21.33
N LYS A 92 -5.03 -9.64 22.20
CA LYS A 92 -5.02 -9.46 23.66
C LYS A 92 -4.06 -8.40 24.14
N ARG A 93 -3.03 -8.05 23.37
CA ARG A 93 -2.09 -6.97 23.69
C ARG A 93 -2.76 -5.60 23.67
N CYS A 94 -3.78 -5.41 22.84
CA CYS A 94 -4.47 -4.13 22.73
C CYS A 94 -5.14 -3.74 24.04
N LEU A 95 -4.83 -2.53 24.55
CA LEU A 95 -5.35 -1.99 25.79
C LEU A 95 -6.74 -1.37 25.66
N ASP A 96 -7.30 -1.28 24.45
CA ASP A 96 -8.56 -0.60 24.16
C ASP A 96 -8.61 0.81 24.79
N CYS A 97 -7.65 1.64 24.40
CA CYS A 97 -7.41 2.97 24.98
C CYS A 97 -8.65 3.88 24.86
N ALA A 98 -8.85 4.76 25.87
CA ALA A 98 -9.92 5.77 25.80
C ALA A 98 -9.67 6.81 24.69
N ASN A 99 -8.41 7.16 24.50
CA ASN A 99 -7.96 8.04 23.42
C ASN A 99 -6.93 7.27 22.57
N PRO A 100 -7.38 6.49 21.57
CA PRO A 100 -6.51 5.60 20.82
C PRO A 100 -5.68 6.36 19.78
N GLY A 101 -4.42 6.67 20.10
CA GLY A 101 -3.49 7.34 19.19
C GLY A 101 -3.30 6.60 17.86
N CYS A 102 -3.47 5.28 17.84
CA CYS A 102 -3.39 4.49 16.60
C CYS A 102 -4.42 4.91 15.54
N MET A 103 -5.63 5.32 15.94
CA MET A 103 -6.65 5.81 15.00
C MET A 103 -6.19 7.10 14.32
N SER A 104 -5.63 8.05 15.07
CA SER A 104 -5.10 9.29 14.48
C SER A 104 -3.86 9.07 13.59
N GLY A 105 -3.24 7.90 13.68
CA GLY A 105 -2.14 7.48 12.80
C GLY A 105 -2.61 6.74 11.55
N CYS A 106 -3.91 6.42 11.42
CA CYS A 106 -4.49 5.78 10.26
C CYS A 106 -5.09 6.82 9.32
N PRO A 107 -4.60 6.96 8.07
CA PRO A 107 -5.12 7.97 7.15
C PRO A 107 -6.60 7.82 6.80
N VAL A 108 -7.14 6.60 6.87
CA VAL A 108 -8.55 6.30 6.57
C VAL A 108 -9.42 6.13 7.83
N GLY A 109 -8.87 6.39 9.02
CA GLY A 109 -9.64 6.49 10.25
C GLY A 109 -10.27 5.19 10.77
N ILE A 110 -9.67 4.02 10.49
CA ILE A 110 -10.17 2.72 10.98
C ILE A 110 -10.36 2.76 12.51
N ASP A 111 -11.50 2.23 13.00
CA ASP A 111 -11.68 1.96 14.44
C ASP A 111 -10.82 0.75 14.86
N ILE A 112 -9.52 1.04 15.00
CA ILE A 112 -8.50 0.05 15.28
C ILE A 112 -8.78 -0.72 16.58
N PRO A 113 -9.11 -0.09 17.71
CA PRO A 113 -9.41 -0.85 18.92
C PRO A 113 -10.60 -1.80 18.75
N ARG A 114 -11.63 -1.41 18.01
CA ARG A 114 -12.84 -2.24 17.83
C ARG A 114 -12.56 -3.48 17.00
N PHE A 115 -11.91 -3.35 15.85
CA PHE A 115 -11.62 -4.55 15.04
C PHE A 115 -10.67 -5.49 15.78
N ILE A 116 -9.69 -4.98 16.53
CA ILE A 116 -8.78 -5.81 17.32
C ILE A 116 -9.54 -6.52 18.45
N LYS A 117 -10.47 -5.85 19.13
CA LYS A 117 -11.29 -6.48 20.17
C LYS A 117 -12.26 -7.52 19.60
N ASN A 118 -12.73 -7.34 18.37
CA ASN A 118 -13.48 -8.38 17.68
C ASN A 118 -12.62 -9.62 17.42
N ILE A 119 -11.35 -9.45 17.03
CA ILE A 119 -10.41 -10.59 16.91
C ILE A 119 -10.17 -11.25 18.25
N GLU A 120 -9.99 -10.49 19.33
CA GLU A 120 -9.75 -11.03 20.68
C GLU A 120 -10.88 -11.94 21.15
N ARG A 121 -12.14 -11.61 20.84
CA ARG A 121 -13.31 -12.44 21.20
C ARG A 121 -13.66 -13.54 20.18
N GLY A 122 -12.89 -13.65 19.09
CA GLY A 122 -13.10 -14.67 18.05
C GLY A 122 -14.09 -14.30 16.96
N GLU A 123 -14.61 -13.07 16.96
CA GLU A 123 -15.56 -12.54 15.96
C GLU A 123 -14.81 -11.96 14.76
N PHE A 124 -14.16 -12.84 14.00
CA PHE A 124 -13.23 -12.43 12.92
C PHE A 124 -13.94 -11.75 11.74
N LEU A 125 -15.18 -12.17 11.44
CA LEU A 125 -15.97 -11.53 10.39
C LEU A 125 -16.44 -10.13 10.81
N GLU A 126 -16.77 -9.91 12.08
CA GLU A 126 -17.09 -8.57 12.59
C GLU A 126 -15.86 -7.67 12.61
N ALA A 127 -14.66 -8.23 12.81
CA ALA A 127 -13.43 -7.49 12.64
C ALA A 127 -13.26 -7.01 11.19
N ALA A 128 -13.48 -7.88 10.20
CA ALA A 128 -13.42 -7.52 8.78
C ALA A 128 -14.47 -6.46 8.39
N LYS A 129 -15.71 -6.57 8.88
CA LYS A 129 -16.72 -5.52 8.68
C LYS A 129 -16.29 -4.18 9.24
N THR A 130 -15.73 -4.17 10.45
CA THR A 130 -15.22 -2.95 11.09
C THR A 130 -14.15 -2.27 10.23
N LEU A 131 -13.25 -3.04 9.62
CA LEU A 131 -12.24 -2.50 8.70
C LEU A 131 -12.89 -1.84 7.47
N LYS A 132 -13.89 -2.47 6.89
CA LYS A 132 -14.58 -2.02 5.67
C LYS A 132 -15.47 -0.79 5.85
N GLU A 133 -15.78 -0.41 7.08
CA GLU A 133 -16.53 0.83 7.33
C GLU A 133 -15.82 2.05 6.77
N THR A 134 -14.50 2.09 6.84
CA THR A 134 -13.69 3.23 6.37
C THR A 134 -12.59 2.86 5.38
N SER A 135 -12.21 1.58 5.25
CA SER A 135 -11.19 1.12 4.32
C SER A 135 -11.81 0.33 3.16
N ALA A 136 -11.56 0.75 1.93
CA ALA A 136 -11.98 0.02 0.73
C ALA A 136 -11.03 -1.15 0.37
N LEU A 137 -9.81 -1.19 0.94
CA LEU A 137 -8.75 -2.11 0.55
C LEU A 137 -8.05 -2.75 1.77
N PRO A 138 -8.76 -3.34 2.73
CA PRO A 138 -8.16 -3.81 3.98
C PRO A 138 -7.11 -4.92 3.77
N ALA A 139 -7.32 -5.83 2.82
CA ALA A 139 -6.36 -6.91 2.53
C ALA A 139 -5.04 -6.38 1.93
N VAL A 140 -5.11 -5.29 1.16
CA VAL A 140 -3.95 -4.57 0.64
C VAL A 140 -3.26 -3.79 1.76
N CYS A 141 -4.01 -3.01 2.54
CA CYS A 141 -3.48 -2.19 3.62
C CYS A 141 -2.74 -3.03 4.67
N GLY A 142 -3.30 -4.15 5.08
CA GLY A 142 -2.66 -5.08 6.02
C GLY A 142 -1.31 -5.64 5.54
N ARG A 143 -1.05 -5.63 4.21
CA ARG A 143 0.20 -6.11 3.61
C ARG A 143 1.23 -5.02 3.35
N VAL A 144 0.79 -3.86 2.84
CA VAL A 144 1.72 -2.89 2.24
C VAL A 144 1.77 -1.52 2.91
N CYS A 145 0.83 -1.17 3.78
CA CYS A 145 0.92 0.07 4.55
C CYS A 145 2.21 0.10 5.40
N PRO A 146 2.89 1.25 5.51
CA PRO A 146 4.02 1.42 6.41
C PRO A 146 3.51 1.64 7.86
N GLN A 147 2.92 0.60 8.45
CA GLN A 147 2.25 0.66 9.76
C GLN A 147 3.19 1.18 10.85
N GLU A 148 4.46 0.84 10.80
CA GLU A 148 5.52 1.30 11.71
C GLU A 148 5.73 2.82 11.68
N LYS A 149 5.27 3.49 10.60
CA LYS A 149 5.30 4.96 10.44
C LYS A 149 3.93 5.60 10.60
N GLN A 150 2.87 4.82 10.62
CA GLN A 150 1.47 5.25 10.71
C GLN A 150 0.83 4.82 12.03
N CYS A 151 -0.15 3.91 12.00
CA CYS A 151 -0.94 3.50 13.15
C CYS A 151 -0.09 2.89 14.28
N GLU A 152 0.86 2.01 13.98
CA GLU A 152 1.71 1.38 14.98
C GLU A 152 2.65 2.39 15.65
N SER A 153 3.14 3.42 14.92
CA SER A 153 3.99 4.48 15.50
C SER A 153 3.32 5.28 16.61
N LYS A 154 1.98 5.24 16.69
CA LYS A 154 1.18 5.94 17.69
C LYS A 154 0.67 5.02 18.80
N CYS A 155 1.06 3.74 18.78
CA CYS A 155 0.63 2.79 19.80
C CYS A 155 1.19 3.16 21.18
N ILE A 156 0.33 3.10 22.21
CA ILE A 156 0.71 3.42 23.59
C ILE A 156 1.83 2.52 24.14
N HIS A 157 1.97 1.29 23.64
CA HIS A 157 3.04 0.37 24.02
C HIS A 157 4.44 0.96 23.81
N LEU A 158 4.64 1.75 22.75
CA LEU A 158 5.92 2.42 22.50
C LEU A 158 6.31 3.39 23.64
N LYS A 159 5.33 4.09 24.23
CA LYS A 159 5.57 4.97 25.38
C LYS A 159 5.96 4.19 26.64
N MET A 160 5.69 2.90 26.66
CA MET A 160 6.08 1.99 27.76
C MET A 160 7.41 1.25 27.47
N GLY A 161 8.12 1.62 26.39
CA GLY A 161 9.34 0.95 25.96
C GLY A 161 9.11 -0.47 25.44
N LYS A 162 7.91 -0.76 24.89
CA LYS A 162 7.51 -2.07 24.37
C LYS A 162 7.15 -1.96 22.90
N GLU A 163 7.20 -3.08 22.19
CA GLU A 163 6.77 -3.14 20.80
C GLU A 163 5.27 -2.82 20.66
N ALA A 164 4.93 -2.05 19.63
CA ALA A 164 3.54 -1.77 19.27
C ALA A 164 2.72 -3.05 19.07
N VAL A 165 1.41 -2.96 19.19
CA VAL A 165 0.51 -4.03 18.71
C VAL A 165 0.69 -4.14 17.20
N ALA A 166 0.75 -5.37 16.68
CA ALA A 166 0.91 -5.67 15.26
C ALA A 166 -0.40 -5.41 14.49
N ILE A 167 -0.75 -4.13 14.37
CA ILE A 167 -2.04 -3.68 13.83
C ILE A 167 -2.22 -4.14 12.40
N GLY A 168 -1.21 -3.95 11.54
CA GLY A 168 -1.27 -4.37 10.15
C GLY A 168 -1.36 -5.89 9.98
N HIS A 169 -0.69 -6.67 10.82
CA HIS A 169 -0.82 -8.12 10.79
C HIS A 169 -2.22 -8.60 11.17
N LEU A 170 -2.86 -7.92 12.14
CA LEU A 170 -4.24 -8.20 12.54
C LEU A 170 -5.24 -7.75 11.48
N GLU A 171 -5.02 -6.62 10.83
CA GLU A 171 -5.80 -6.15 9.69
C GLU A 171 -5.76 -7.16 8.54
N ARG A 172 -4.57 -7.61 8.17
CA ARG A 172 -4.37 -8.68 7.19
C ARG A 172 -5.10 -9.95 7.59
N PHE A 173 -4.95 -10.40 8.84
CA PHE A 173 -5.60 -11.61 9.32
C PHE A 173 -7.12 -11.55 9.17
N ALA A 174 -7.76 -10.43 9.56
CA ALA A 174 -9.21 -10.30 9.47
C ALA A 174 -9.69 -10.30 8.00
N ALA A 175 -8.98 -9.59 7.11
CA ALA A 175 -9.32 -9.56 5.69
C ALA A 175 -9.10 -10.92 5.01
N ASP A 176 -8.01 -11.62 5.33
CA ASP A 176 -7.74 -12.96 4.80
C ASP A 176 -8.74 -13.99 5.31
N TYR A 177 -9.10 -13.93 6.60
CA TYR A 177 -10.10 -14.81 7.18
C TYR A 177 -11.46 -14.66 6.49
N GLU A 178 -11.92 -13.45 6.26
CA GLU A 178 -13.17 -13.17 5.54
C GLU A 178 -13.13 -13.76 4.13
N ARG A 179 -12.05 -13.49 3.39
CA ARG A 179 -11.84 -14.02 2.03
C ARG A 179 -11.87 -15.54 2.00
N GLU A 180 -11.14 -16.20 2.90
CA GLU A 180 -11.01 -17.66 2.97
C GLU A 180 -12.29 -18.35 3.44
N SER A 181 -13.08 -17.68 4.27
CA SER A 181 -14.40 -18.19 4.69
C SER A 181 -15.43 -18.17 3.57
N GLY A 182 -15.20 -17.40 2.51
CA GLY A 182 -16.18 -17.14 1.45
C GLY A 182 -17.37 -16.26 1.86
N GLN A 183 -17.38 -15.77 3.10
CA GLN A 183 -18.45 -14.92 3.64
C GLN A 183 -18.08 -13.43 3.53
N ILE A 184 -17.81 -12.99 2.30
CA ILE A 184 -17.38 -11.63 2.04
C ILE A 184 -18.55 -10.66 2.28
N SER A 185 -18.40 -9.77 3.25
CA SER A 185 -19.36 -8.70 3.53
C SER A 185 -19.23 -7.58 2.51
N VAL A 186 -20.34 -7.04 2.07
CA VAL A 186 -20.40 -5.79 1.31
C VAL A 186 -20.84 -4.72 2.29
N PRO A 187 -20.16 -3.56 2.35
CA PRO A 187 -20.61 -2.43 3.16
C PRO A 187 -22.03 -1.99 2.80
N GLU A 188 -22.73 -1.39 3.75
CA GLU A 188 -24.03 -0.78 3.50
C GLU A 188 -23.87 0.34 2.46
N ILE A 189 -24.75 0.34 1.46
CA ILE A 189 -24.74 1.29 0.35
C ILE A 189 -26.00 2.13 0.45
N ALA A 190 -25.81 3.46 0.45
CA ALA A 190 -26.94 4.40 0.40
C ALA A 190 -27.76 4.24 -0.89
N GLU A 191 -29.00 4.70 -0.87
CA GLU A 191 -29.82 4.74 -2.08
C GLU A 191 -29.12 5.49 -3.20
N LYS A 192 -29.27 4.99 -4.43
CA LYS A 192 -28.65 5.63 -5.60
C LYS A 192 -29.19 7.05 -5.79
N ASN A 193 -28.29 8.02 -5.84
CA ASN A 193 -28.63 9.43 -6.05
C ASN A 193 -28.66 9.84 -7.53
N GLY A 194 -28.28 8.94 -8.44
CA GLY A 194 -28.25 9.17 -9.89
C GLY A 194 -27.13 10.10 -10.38
N ILE A 195 -26.20 10.45 -9.50
CA ILE A 195 -25.06 11.32 -9.85
C ILE A 195 -23.88 10.46 -10.29
N LYS A 196 -23.39 10.70 -11.52
CA LYS A 196 -22.24 10.00 -12.08
C LYS A 196 -20.93 10.66 -11.68
N VAL A 197 -19.97 9.85 -11.26
CA VAL A 197 -18.61 10.30 -10.91
C VAL A 197 -17.59 9.48 -11.70
N ALA A 198 -16.66 10.16 -12.37
CA ALA A 198 -15.54 9.57 -13.07
C ALA A 198 -14.29 9.54 -12.21
N VAL A 199 -13.59 8.42 -12.20
CA VAL A 199 -12.30 8.26 -11.53
C VAL A 199 -11.24 7.95 -12.59
N ILE A 200 -10.21 8.76 -12.69
CA ILE A 200 -9.13 8.59 -13.68
C ILE A 200 -7.95 7.89 -13.02
N GLY A 201 -7.80 6.61 -13.29
CA GLY A 201 -6.78 5.72 -12.73
C GLY A 201 -7.31 4.80 -11.63
N SER A 202 -6.97 3.53 -11.74
CA SER A 202 -7.40 2.45 -10.83
C SER A 202 -6.35 2.07 -9.79
N GLY A 203 -5.39 2.94 -9.51
CA GLY A 203 -4.45 2.76 -8.41
C GLY A 203 -5.14 2.84 -7.04
N PRO A 204 -4.39 2.67 -5.93
CA PRO A 204 -4.98 2.62 -4.59
C PRO A 204 -5.82 3.86 -4.24
N ALA A 205 -5.42 5.06 -4.70
CA ALA A 205 -6.19 6.28 -4.49
C ALA A 205 -7.54 6.25 -5.22
N GLY A 206 -7.53 5.83 -6.50
CA GLY A 206 -8.76 5.73 -7.30
C GLY A 206 -9.71 4.66 -6.76
N LEU A 207 -9.20 3.49 -6.39
CA LEU A 207 -10.01 2.41 -5.81
C LEU A 207 -10.62 2.80 -4.46
N SER A 208 -9.83 3.46 -3.58
CA SER A 208 -10.33 3.93 -2.28
C SER A 208 -11.45 4.97 -2.46
N PHE A 209 -11.23 5.98 -3.30
CA PHE A 209 -12.24 6.99 -3.60
C PHE A 209 -13.50 6.37 -4.23
N ALA A 210 -13.33 5.43 -5.18
CA ALA A 210 -14.46 4.76 -5.82
C ALA A 210 -15.31 3.98 -4.80
N GLY A 211 -14.67 3.29 -3.85
CA GLY A 211 -15.37 2.58 -2.78
C GLY A 211 -16.16 3.50 -1.87
N ASP A 212 -15.60 4.63 -1.47
CA ASP A 212 -16.30 5.59 -0.61
C ASP A 212 -17.48 6.24 -1.35
N MET A 213 -17.28 6.67 -2.59
CA MET A 213 -18.36 7.26 -3.39
C MET A 213 -19.49 6.25 -3.66
N ALA A 214 -19.17 4.98 -3.91
CA ALA A 214 -20.16 3.93 -4.07
C ALA A 214 -21.00 3.74 -2.79
N LYS A 215 -20.38 3.76 -1.60
CA LYS A 215 -21.12 3.72 -0.32
C LYS A 215 -22.12 4.86 -0.19
N TYR A 216 -21.78 6.06 -0.68
CA TYR A 216 -22.68 7.22 -0.67
C TYR A 216 -23.74 7.22 -1.79
N GLY A 217 -23.86 6.15 -2.55
CA GLY A 217 -24.91 5.98 -3.58
C GLY A 217 -24.61 6.66 -4.91
N TYR A 218 -23.38 7.10 -5.17
CA TYR A 218 -22.98 7.64 -6.48
C TYR A 218 -22.79 6.53 -7.51
N ASP A 219 -23.02 6.85 -8.79
CA ASP A 219 -22.71 5.98 -9.91
C ASP A 219 -21.27 6.21 -10.36
N VAL A 220 -20.38 5.33 -9.91
CA VAL A 220 -18.91 5.49 -10.08
C VAL A 220 -18.42 4.69 -11.27
N THR A 221 -17.67 5.36 -12.16
CA THR A 221 -16.93 4.71 -13.25
C THR A 221 -15.45 5.01 -13.13
N VAL A 222 -14.62 3.97 -13.06
CA VAL A 222 -13.17 4.05 -13.02
C VAL A 222 -12.61 3.79 -14.41
N PHE A 223 -11.85 4.75 -14.95
CA PHE A 223 -11.17 4.66 -16.24
C PHE A 223 -9.69 4.34 -15.99
N GLU A 224 -9.21 3.23 -16.54
CA GLU A 224 -7.84 2.77 -16.39
C GLU A 224 -7.13 2.74 -17.75
N ALA A 225 -5.95 3.32 -17.79
CA ALA A 225 -5.14 3.38 -19.00
C ALA A 225 -4.54 2.03 -19.40
N LEU A 226 -4.28 1.17 -18.41
CA LEU A 226 -3.68 -0.15 -18.59
C LEU A 226 -4.76 -1.22 -18.80
N HIS A 227 -4.33 -2.40 -19.25
CA HIS A 227 -5.19 -3.56 -19.47
C HIS A 227 -5.60 -4.30 -18.18
N GLU A 228 -5.04 -3.92 -17.03
CA GLU A 228 -5.37 -4.46 -15.71
C GLU A 228 -5.74 -3.35 -14.73
N ILE A 229 -6.75 -3.63 -13.88
CA ILE A 229 -7.15 -2.73 -12.80
C ILE A 229 -6.25 -2.95 -11.59
N GLY A 230 -5.87 -1.86 -10.91
CA GLY A 230 -5.07 -1.92 -9.68
C GLY A 230 -3.88 -0.96 -9.67
N GLY A 231 -3.47 -0.44 -10.83
CA GLY A 231 -2.34 0.47 -10.94
C GLY A 231 -1.08 -0.12 -10.31
N VAL A 232 -0.39 0.66 -9.46
CA VAL A 232 0.85 0.22 -8.78
C VAL A 232 0.69 -1.05 -7.95
N LEU A 233 -0.51 -1.39 -7.51
CA LEU A 233 -0.76 -2.62 -6.77
C LEU A 233 -0.46 -3.87 -7.61
N LYS A 234 -0.64 -3.79 -8.93
CA LYS A 234 -0.36 -4.87 -9.88
C LYS A 234 0.93 -4.69 -10.67
N TYR A 235 1.20 -3.48 -11.20
CA TYR A 235 2.39 -3.30 -12.01
C TYR A 235 3.67 -3.09 -11.19
N GLY A 236 3.55 -2.51 -9.98
CA GLY A 236 4.70 -2.08 -9.18
C GLY A 236 5.05 -3.01 -8.03
N ILE A 237 4.06 -3.57 -7.34
CA ILE A 237 4.29 -4.42 -6.17
C ILE A 237 4.34 -5.89 -6.61
N PRO A 238 5.46 -6.61 -6.35
CA PRO A 238 5.59 -8.00 -6.79
C PRO A 238 4.65 -8.97 -6.06
N GLU A 239 4.30 -10.06 -6.73
CA GLU A 239 3.46 -11.16 -6.22
C GLU A 239 3.95 -11.72 -4.87
N PHE A 240 5.27 -11.80 -4.67
CA PHE A 240 5.84 -12.31 -3.42
C PHE A 240 5.61 -11.38 -2.22
N ARG A 241 5.07 -10.17 -2.45
CA ARG A 241 4.73 -9.17 -1.43
C ARG A 241 3.24 -8.86 -1.39
N LEU A 242 2.60 -8.75 -2.54
CA LEU A 242 1.16 -8.53 -2.69
C LEU A 242 0.64 -9.37 -3.86
N PRO A 243 0.12 -10.58 -3.61
CA PRO A 243 -0.43 -11.43 -4.66
C PRO A 243 -1.56 -10.75 -5.43
N ASN A 244 -1.54 -10.81 -6.77
CA ASN A 244 -2.58 -10.23 -7.63
C ASN A 244 -3.99 -10.70 -7.26
N LYS A 245 -4.13 -11.98 -6.89
CA LYS A 245 -5.42 -12.55 -6.43
C LYS A 245 -6.04 -11.82 -5.23
N ILE A 246 -5.22 -11.18 -4.38
CA ILE A 246 -5.70 -10.36 -3.26
C ILE A 246 -6.27 -9.05 -3.78
N VAL A 247 -5.57 -8.42 -4.73
CA VAL A 247 -6.01 -7.18 -5.38
C VAL A 247 -7.30 -7.42 -6.16
N ASP A 248 -7.39 -8.55 -6.87
CA ASP A 248 -8.58 -8.92 -7.64
C ASP A 248 -9.83 -9.07 -6.76
N VAL A 249 -9.71 -9.68 -5.58
CA VAL A 249 -10.83 -9.79 -4.63
C VAL A 249 -11.32 -8.42 -4.16
N GLU A 250 -10.42 -7.47 -3.89
CA GLU A 250 -10.81 -6.11 -3.50
C GLU A 250 -11.51 -5.37 -4.66
N ILE A 251 -11.02 -5.54 -5.89
CA ILE A 251 -11.67 -4.99 -7.10
C ILE A 251 -13.06 -5.60 -7.30
N ASP A 252 -13.18 -6.92 -7.16
CA ASP A 252 -14.48 -7.62 -7.28
C ASP A 252 -15.47 -7.14 -6.21
N ASN A 253 -15.00 -6.83 -5.00
CA ASN A 253 -15.84 -6.27 -3.95
C ASN A 253 -16.37 -4.88 -4.34
N LEU A 254 -15.52 -4.02 -4.91
CA LEU A 254 -15.92 -2.72 -5.43
C LEU A 254 -16.92 -2.86 -6.59
N ALA A 255 -16.71 -3.83 -7.48
CA ALA A 255 -17.67 -4.12 -8.57
C ALA A 255 -19.03 -4.57 -8.01
N LYS A 256 -19.07 -5.39 -6.96
CA LYS A 256 -20.30 -5.77 -6.25
C LYS A 256 -21.02 -4.58 -5.60
N MET A 257 -20.28 -3.54 -5.22
CA MET A 257 -20.83 -2.28 -4.73
C MET A 257 -21.40 -1.39 -5.85
N GLY A 258 -21.25 -1.80 -7.11
CA GLY A 258 -21.76 -1.08 -8.29
C GLY A 258 -20.74 -0.16 -8.95
N VAL A 259 -19.46 -0.27 -8.64
CA VAL A 259 -18.39 0.43 -9.35
C VAL A 259 -18.19 -0.20 -10.73
N THR A 260 -18.19 0.62 -11.77
CA THR A 260 -17.89 0.20 -13.15
C THR A 260 -16.42 0.44 -13.47
N PHE A 261 -15.75 -0.51 -14.11
CA PHE A 261 -14.36 -0.41 -14.53
C PHE A 261 -14.24 -0.45 -16.05
N ILE A 262 -13.54 0.53 -16.64
CA ILE A 262 -13.24 0.61 -18.08
C ILE A 262 -11.72 0.58 -18.24
N LYS A 263 -11.20 -0.50 -18.79
CA LYS A 263 -9.78 -0.71 -19.08
C LYS A 263 -9.41 -0.18 -20.46
N ASP A 264 -8.09 -0.06 -20.71
CA ASP A 264 -7.54 0.38 -22.00
C ASP A 264 -8.07 1.77 -22.43
N CYS A 265 -8.38 2.63 -21.45
CA CYS A 265 -8.97 3.93 -21.66
C CYS A 265 -8.09 5.04 -21.06
N ILE A 266 -7.39 5.77 -21.94
CA ILE A 266 -6.53 6.89 -21.55
C ILE A 266 -7.36 8.17 -21.63
N VAL A 267 -7.82 8.66 -20.47
CA VAL A 267 -8.54 9.95 -20.42
C VAL A 267 -7.61 11.08 -20.86
N GLY A 268 -8.10 11.92 -21.76
CA GLY A 268 -7.33 12.93 -22.48
C GLY A 268 -6.77 12.45 -23.82
N LYS A 269 -6.97 11.14 -24.18
CA LYS A 269 -6.60 10.55 -25.48
C LYS A 269 -7.72 9.71 -26.06
N THR A 270 -8.17 8.67 -25.35
CA THR A 270 -9.26 7.78 -25.78
C THR A 270 -10.63 8.46 -25.62
N ILE A 271 -10.80 9.14 -24.51
CA ILE A 271 -11.96 9.98 -24.18
C ILE A 271 -11.44 11.30 -23.61
N SER A 272 -12.05 12.43 -23.98
CA SER A 272 -11.68 13.73 -23.43
C SER A 272 -12.46 14.03 -22.14
N VAL A 273 -12.02 15.05 -21.40
CA VAL A 273 -12.73 15.53 -20.21
C VAL A 273 -14.10 16.12 -20.61
N GLU A 274 -14.15 16.84 -21.73
CA GLU A 274 -15.36 17.42 -22.27
C GLU A 274 -16.38 16.33 -22.63
N GLN A 275 -15.93 15.21 -23.20
CA GLN A 275 -16.80 14.05 -23.47
C GLN A 275 -17.35 13.43 -22.19
N LEU A 276 -16.56 13.37 -21.11
CA LEU A 276 -17.07 12.91 -19.80
C LEU A 276 -18.16 13.86 -19.27
N GLU A 277 -18.01 15.17 -19.46
CA GLU A 277 -19.04 16.15 -19.09
C GLU A 277 -20.31 15.99 -19.94
N GLU A 278 -20.17 15.74 -21.26
CA GLU A 278 -21.28 15.46 -22.18
C GLU A 278 -22.01 14.16 -21.81
N GLU A 279 -21.31 13.16 -21.27
CA GLU A 279 -21.87 11.92 -20.75
C GLU A 279 -22.48 12.07 -19.35
N ASP A 280 -22.61 13.31 -18.86
CA ASP A 280 -23.24 13.69 -17.59
C ASP A 280 -22.47 13.30 -16.32
N PHE A 281 -21.14 13.09 -16.42
CA PHE A 281 -20.32 12.99 -15.22
C PHE A 281 -20.24 14.34 -14.50
N LYS A 282 -20.70 14.39 -13.24
CA LYS A 282 -20.76 15.63 -12.42
C LYS A 282 -19.49 15.89 -11.61
N GLY A 283 -18.67 14.86 -11.41
CA GLY A 283 -17.41 14.95 -10.71
C GLY A 283 -16.36 14.09 -11.38
N ILE A 284 -15.11 14.57 -11.41
CA ILE A 284 -13.96 13.87 -11.95
C ILE A 284 -12.86 13.85 -10.91
N PHE A 285 -12.49 12.66 -10.44
CA PHE A 285 -11.38 12.45 -9.52
C PHE A 285 -10.15 11.97 -10.27
N VAL A 286 -9.06 12.74 -10.24
CA VAL A 286 -7.82 12.42 -10.94
C VAL A 286 -6.87 11.66 -10.01
N ALA A 287 -6.68 10.39 -10.28
CA ALA A 287 -5.82 9.46 -9.54
C ALA A 287 -4.79 8.76 -10.44
N SER A 288 -4.24 9.50 -11.41
CA SER A 288 -3.32 8.99 -12.45
C SER A 288 -1.97 8.51 -11.92
N GLY A 289 -1.69 8.68 -10.63
CA GLY A 289 -0.46 8.24 -9.98
C GLY A 289 0.77 9.07 -10.35
N ALA A 290 1.94 8.59 -9.93
CA ALA A 290 3.26 9.19 -10.19
C ALA A 290 4.14 8.20 -10.98
N GLY A 291 3.64 7.73 -12.13
CA GLY A 291 4.30 6.71 -12.95
C GLY A 291 5.55 7.18 -13.69
N LEU A 292 5.80 8.50 -13.80
CA LEU A 292 7.00 9.02 -14.44
C LEU A 292 8.22 8.84 -13.54
N PRO A 293 9.27 8.18 -14.02
CA PRO A 293 10.49 7.98 -13.25
C PRO A 293 11.30 9.27 -13.10
N ASN A 294 11.99 9.41 -11.99
CA ASN A 294 13.01 10.43 -11.81
C ASN A 294 14.37 9.84 -12.20
N PHE A 295 14.99 10.42 -13.22
CA PHE A 295 16.36 10.10 -13.63
C PHE A 295 17.37 10.97 -12.87
N MET A 296 18.60 10.47 -12.72
CA MET A 296 19.65 11.18 -11.99
C MET A 296 20.29 12.28 -12.83
N ASN A 297 20.12 12.24 -14.17
CA ASN A 297 20.72 13.15 -15.13
C ASN A 297 22.26 13.19 -15.04
N ILE A 298 22.88 12.02 -14.94
CA ILE A 298 24.33 11.84 -14.89
C ILE A 298 24.83 11.20 -16.19
N PRO A 299 26.14 11.38 -16.52
CA PRO A 299 26.73 10.80 -17.73
C PRO A 299 26.52 9.29 -17.79
N GLY A 300 26.21 8.79 -18.99
CA GLY A 300 26.02 7.37 -19.26
C GLY A 300 24.66 6.79 -18.85
N GLU A 301 23.73 7.57 -18.32
CA GLU A 301 22.42 7.07 -17.85
C GLU A 301 21.54 6.49 -18.96
N ASN A 302 21.79 6.85 -20.23
CA ASN A 302 21.11 6.31 -21.40
C ASN A 302 21.74 5.01 -21.94
N SER A 303 22.68 4.40 -21.24
CA SER A 303 23.30 3.14 -21.66
C SER A 303 22.31 1.98 -21.63
N ILE A 304 22.51 1.03 -22.53
CA ILE A 304 21.71 -0.20 -22.60
C ILE A 304 21.81 -0.92 -21.24
N ASN A 305 20.73 -1.51 -20.78
CA ASN A 305 20.53 -2.18 -19.47
C ASN A 305 20.44 -1.22 -18.28
N ILE A 306 20.31 0.08 -18.49
CA ILE A 306 19.83 1.01 -17.46
C ILE A 306 18.34 1.27 -17.73
N MET A 307 17.53 1.12 -16.73
CA MET A 307 16.08 1.35 -16.80
C MET A 307 15.53 1.83 -15.46
N SER A 308 14.38 2.44 -15.49
CA SER A 308 13.70 2.80 -14.24
C SER A 308 13.15 1.57 -13.54
N SER A 309 13.06 1.62 -12.21
CA SER A 309 12.38 0.56 -11.43
C SER A 309 10.94 0.34 -11.86
N ASN A 310 10.22 1.42 -12.22
CA ASN A 310 8.84 1.30 -12.72
C ASN A 310 8.77 0.48 -14.00
N GLU A 311 9.66 0.75 -14.98
CA GLU A 311 9.73 -0.03 -16.20
C GLU A 311 10.07 -1.50 -15.93
N TYR A 312 11.09 -1.73 -15.12
CA TYR A 312 11.52 -3.08 -14.75
C TYR A 312 10.41 -3.90 -14.09
N LEU A 313 9.77 -3.32 -13.06
CA LEU A 313 8.69 -3.99 -12.34
C LEU A 313 7.44 -4.16 -13.20
N THR A 314 7.08 -3.18 -14.02
CA THR A 314 5.95 -3.30 -14.96
C THR A 314 6.15 -4.46 -15.93
N ARG A 315 7.35 -4.60 -16.49
CA ARG A 315 7.68 -5.73 -17.38
C ARG A 315 7.54 -7.07 -16.68
N VAL A 316 8.05 -7.19 -15.45
CA VAL A 316 8.05 -8.46 -14.71
C VAL A 316 6.68 -8.78 -14.12
N ASN A 317 6.00 -7.81 -13.51
CA ASN A 317 4.75 -8.05 -12.78
C ASN A 317 3.52 -8.03 -13.69
N LEU A 318 3.36 -6.95 -14.50
CA LEU A 318 2.18 -6.77 -15.32
C LEU A 318 2.26 -7.52 -16.66
N MET A 319 3.45 -7.54 -17.27
CA MET A 319 3.67 -8.16 -18.58
C MET A 319 4.21 -9.60 -18.48
N ASP A 320 4.37 -10.12 -17.26
CA ASP A 320 4.93 -11.45 -16.94
C ASP A 320 6.21 -11.79 -17.74
N ALA A 321 7.07 -10.77 -17.94
CA ALA A 321 8.24 -10.85 -18.82
C ALA A 321 9.25 -11.95 -18.44
N ALA A 322 9.17 -12.47 -17.22
CA ALA A 322 9.99 -13.58 -16.75
C ALA A 322 9.40 -14.97 -17.05
N SER A 323 8.21 -15.03 -17.65
CA SER A 323 7.61 -16.27 -18.13
C SER A 323 8.26 -16.70 -19.45
N PRO A 324 8.52 -18.00 -19.66
CA PRO A 324 9.02 -18.50 -20.94
C PRO A 324 8.11 -18.18 -22.14
N ASP A 325 6.82 -18.02 -21.88
CA ASP A 325 5.81 -17.77 -22.91
C ASP A 325 5.53 -16.28 -23.14
N SER A 326 6.25 -15.38 -22.46
CA SER A 326 6.07 -13.93 -22.61
C SER A 326 6.90 -13.38 -23.77
N ASP A 327 6.25 -12.58 -24.62
CA ASP A 327 6.93 -11.82 -25.70
C ASP A 327 7.63 -10.55 -25.18
N THR A 328 7.41 -10.19 -23.93
CA THR A 328 8.00 -8.97 -23.33
C THR A 328 9.45 -9.23 -22.91
N PRO A 329 10.44 -8.50 -23.45
CA PRO A 329 11.83 -8.70 -23.06
C PRO A 329 12.10 -8.19 -21.66
N VAL A 330 12.89 -8.94 -20.89
CA VAL A 330 13.46 -8.49 -19.62
C VAL A 330 14.96 -8.78 -19.58
N ALA A 331 15.72 -7.86 -18.97
CA ALA A 331 17.15 -8.05 -18.80
C ALA A 331 17.42 -8.99 -17.60
N PHE A 332 18.05 -10.11 -17.84
CA PHE A 332 18.59 -11.01 -16.81
C PHE A 332 20.05 -10.64 -16.55
N GLY A 333 20.30 -9.80 -15.55
CA GLY A 333 21.64 -9.40 -15.17
C GLY A 333 22.26 -10.34 -14.14
N LYS A 334 23.53 -10.76 -14.35
CA LYS A 334 24.28 -11.48 -13.30
C LYS A 334 24.58 -10.59 -12.09
N ASN A 335 24.96 -9.33 -12.36
CA ASN A 335 25.21 -8.32 -11.35
C ASN A 335 24.19 -7.19 -11.56
N VAL A 336 23.32 -6.99 -10.60
CA VAL A 336 22.25 -5.97 -10.66
C VAL A 336 22.43 -4.98 -9.52
N ALA A 337 22.53 -3.70 -9.87
CA ALA A 337 22.53 -2.61 -8.90
C ALA A 337 21.23 -1.81 -9.01
N VAL A 338 20.56 -1.60 -7.89
CA VAL A 338 19.37 -0.77 -7.79
C VAL A 338 19.71 0.50 -7.00
N ILE A 339 19.45 1.65 -7.62
CA ILE A 339 19.76 2.94 -7.02
C ILE A 339 18.53 3.46 -6.27
N GLY A 340 18.63 3.54 -4.96
CA GLY A 340 17.55 4.03 -4.12
C GLY A 340 17.36 3.22 -2.85
N GLY A 341 16.58 3.76 -1.89
CA GLY A 341 16.33 3.15 -0.58
C GLY A 341 14.83 3.06 -0.23
N GLY A 342 13.93 3.22 -1.22
CA GLY A 342 12.48 3.12 -1.02
C GLY A 342 11.94 1.71 -1.24
N ASN A 343 10.64 1.51 -1.01
CA ASN A 343 9.97 0.21 -1.23
C ASN A 343 10.14 -0.28 -2.68
N THR A 344 10.04 0.62 -3.66
CA THR A 344 10.24 0.28 -5.07
C THR A 344 11.65 -0.26 -5.34
N ALA A 345 12.67 0.27 -4.65
CA ALA A 345 14.03 -0.24 -4.77
C ALA A 345 14.16 -1.64 -4.14
N MET A 346 13.54 -1.86 -2.97
CA MET A 346 13.49 -3.20 -2.35
C MET A 346 12.78 -4.21 -3.25
N ASP A 347 11.64 -3.82 -3.83
CA ASP A 347 10.89 -4.65 -4.77
C ASP A 347 11.73 -5.01 -6.00
N SER A 348 12.43 -4.03 -6.58
CA SER A 348 13.26 -4.24 -7.77
C SER A 348 14.46 -5.15 -7.50
N VAL A 349 15.20 -4.94 -6.41
CA VAL A 349 16.40 -5.73 -6.10
C VAL A 349 16.03 -7.16 -5.72
N ARG A 350 14.94 -7.35 -4.96
CA ARG A 350 14.43 -8.68 -4.60
C ARG A 350 13.88 -9.42 -5.83
N THR A 351 13.27 -8.70 -6.77
CA THR A 351 12.85 -9.26 -8.06
C THR A 351 14.07 -9.70 -8.87
N ALA A 352 15.12 -8.88 -8.96
CA ALA A 352 16.35 -9.24 -9.65
C ALA A 352 17.00 -10.52 -9.07
N LYS A 353 16.99 -10.65 -7.73
CA LYS A 353 17.48 -11.87 -7.06
C LYS A 353 16.69 -13.10 -7.51
N ARG A 354 15.36 -13.01 -7.55
CA ARG A 354 14.44 -14.08 -8.01
C ARG A 354 14.57 -14.41 -9.49
N LEU A 355 15.05 -13.46 -10.28
CA LEU A 355 15.37 -13.66 -11.71
C LEU A 355 16.77 -14.28 -11.94
N GLY A 356 17.48 -14.63 -10.87
CA GLY A 356 18.76 -15.34 -10.95
C GLY A 356 19.99 -14.46 -10.94
N ALA A 357 19.89 -13.21 -10.46
CA ALA A 357 21.08 -12.39 -10.25
C ALA A 357 22.02 -13.05 -9.23
N GLU A 358 23.27 -13.27 -9.63
CA GLU A 358 24.32 -13.80 -8.75
C GLU A 358 24.63 -12.80 -7.64
N ARG A 359 24.72 -11.50 -8.00
CA ARG A 359 24.84 -10.37 -7.09
C ARG A 359 23.72 -9.38 -7.34
N ALA A 360 22.96 -9.08 -6.31
CA ALA A 360 21.94 -8.02 -6.31
C ALA A 360 22.25 -7.05 -5.19
N MET A 361 22.31 -5.75 -5.49
CA MET A 361 22.74 -4.74 -4.52
C MET A 361 21.89 -3.49 -4.58
N ILE A 362 21.70 -2.89 -3.40
CA ILE A 362 21.17 -1.55 -3.21
C ILE A 362 22.33 -0.56 -3.13
N ILE A 363 22.29 0.51 -3.90
CA ILE A 363 23.18 1.67 -3.75
C ILE A 363 22.34 2.83 -3.25
N TYR A 364 22.68 3.36 -2.08
CA TYR A 364 21.89 4.40 -1.45
C TYR A 364 22.80 5.51 -0.88
N ARG A 365 22.44 6.77 -1.19
CA ARG A 365 23.26 7.94 -0.84
C ARG A 365 23.32 8.27 0.64
N ARG A 366 22.37 7.77 1.44
CA ARG A 366 22.30 7.97 2.88
C ARG A 366 22.61 6.67 3.62
N SER A 367 22.52 6.69 4.96
CA SER A 367 22.62 5.47 5.76
C SER A 367 21.33 4.65 5.69
N GLU A 368 21.39 3.46 6.24
CA GLU A 368 20.24 2.56 6.29
C GLU A 368 19.09 3.13 7.13
N GLU A 369 19.42 3.86 8.20
CA GLU A 369 18.42 4.48 9.09
C GLU A 369 17.53 5.50 8.36
N GLU A 370 18.08 6.18 7.35
CA GLU A 370 17.32 7.14 6.53
C GLU A 370 16.56 6.50 5.37
N MET A 371 16.57 5.17 5.23
CA MET A 371 15.83 4.50 4.17
C MET A 371 14.32 4.70 4.36
N PRO A 372 13.60 5.20 3.33
CA PRO A 372 12.15 5.36 3.41
C PRO A 372 11.39 4.04 3.27
N ALA A 373 12.04 2.94 2.87
CA ALA A 373 11.44 1.62 2.78
C ALA A 373 10.89 1.15 4.14
N ARG A 374 9.94 0.24 4.13
CA ARG A 374 9.49 -0.47 5.32
C ARG A 374 10.64 -1.28 5.92
N LEU A 375 10.73 -1.28 7.24
CA LEU A 375 11.77 -2.03 7.96
C LEU A 375 11.73 -3.53 7.63
N GLU A 376 10.54 -4.08 7.47
CA GLU A 376 10.33 -5.47 7.10
C GLU A 376 10.91 -5.78 5.71
N GLU A 377 10.73 -4.89 4.73
CA GLU A 377 11.24 -5.09 3.37
C GLU A 377 12.77 -5.00 3.32
N VAL A 378 13.37 -4.12 4.11
CA VAL A 378 14.84 -4.05 4.26
C VAL A 378 15.38 -5.32 4.90
N LYS A 379 14.71 -5.81 5.97
CA LYS A 379 15.04 -7.08 6.63
C LYS A 379 14.99 -8.23 5.63
N HIS A 380 13.88 -8.38 4.90
CA HIS A 380 13.71 -9.45 3.91
C HIS A 380 14.78 -9.40 2.81
N ALA A 381 15.11 -8.21 2.29
CA ALA A 381 16.15 -8.06 1.28
C ALA A 381 17.52 -8.56 1.78
N LYS A 382 17.87 -8.24 3.03
CA LYS A 382 19.11 -8.72 3.66
C LYS A 382 19.14 -10.24 3.84
N GLU A 383 18.05 -10.80 4.36
CA GLU A 383 17.92 -12.25 4.56
C GLU A 383 17.99 -13.01 3.24
N GLU A 384 17.53 -12.42 2.15
CA GLU A 384 17.61 -12.96 0.77
C GLU A 384 18.96 -12.74 0.11
N GLY A 385 19.96 -12.20 0.83
CA GLY A 385 21.34 -12.05 0.37
C GLY A 385 21.56 -10.83 -0.55
N VAL A 386 20.73 -9.79 -0.44
CA VAL A 386 20.95 -8.52 -1.12
C VAL A 386 22.07 -7.75 -0.41
N GLU A 387 23.04 -7.24 -1.18
CA GLU A 387 24.12 -6.40 -0.69
C GLU A 387 23.65 -4.95 -0.51
N PHE A 388 24.06 -4.28 0.56
CA PHE A 388 23.72 -2.88 0.82
C PHE A 388 24.98 -2.00 0.80
N MET A 389 25.06 -1.14 -0.21
CA MET A 389 26.09 -0.13 -0.36
C MET A 389 25.50 1.25 -0.02
N THR A 390 25.44 1.54 1.28
CA THR A 390 24.96 2.83 1.79
C THR A 390 26.05 3.88 1.75
N LEU A 391 25.70 5.17 1.88
CA LEU A 391 26.62 6.31 1.79
C LEU A 391 27.40 6.34 0.48
N HIS A 392 26.75 5.96 -0.62
CA HIS A 392 27.29 6.01 -1.95
C HIS A 392 26.27 6.58 -2.93
N ASN A 393 26.71 7.49 -3.79
CA ASN A 393 25.88 8.12 -4.82
C ASN A 393 26.52 7.92 -6.21
N PRO A 394 25.79 7.41 -7.20
CA PRO A 394 26.27 7.36 -8.58
C PRO A 394 26.53 8.75 -9.13
N ILE A 395 27.65 8.89 -9.85
CA ILE A 395 28.02 10.13 -10.56
C ILE A 395 28.23 9.92 -12.06
N GLU A 396 28.45 8.68 -12.50
CA GLU A 396 28.64 8.34 -13.91
C GLU A 396 28.42 6.84 -14.13
N TYR A 397 27.85 6.48 -15.27
CA TYR A 397 27.80 5.10 -15.76
C TYR A 397 28.75 4.94 -16.95
N LEU A 398 29.56 3.88 -16.92
CA LEU A 398 30.49 3.56 -17.99
C LEU A 398 29.95 2.38 -18.82
N ALA A 399 29.85 2.58 -20.12
CA ALA A 399 29.40 1.57 -21.07
C ALA A 399 30.59 0.86 -21.74
N ASP A 400 30.33 -0.35 -22.26
CA ASP A 400 31.22 -1.06 -23.18
C ASP A 400 31.12 -0.49 -24.62
N GLU A 401 31.87 -1.09 -25.54
CA GLU A 401 31.89 -0.71 -26.98
C GLU A 401 30.53 -0.89 -27.67
N GLN A 402 29.64 -1.73 -27.11
CA GLN A 402 28.28 -1.96 -27.60
C GLN A 402 27.26 -1.04 -26.94
N GLY A 403 27.69 -0.09 -26.10
CA GLY A 403 26.82 0.84 -25.37
C GLY A 403 26.08 0.23 -24.16
N ARG A 404 26.49 -0.95 -23.68
CA ARG A 404 25.90 -1.61 -22.51
C ARG A 404 26.60 -1.16 -21.24
N VAL A 405 25.85 -0.85 -20.19
CA VAL A 405 26.44 -0.50 -18.90
C VAL A 405 27.34 -1.63 -18.38
N LYS A 406 28.54 -1.26 -17.98
CA LYS A 406 29.56 -2.17 -17.44
C LYS A 406 30.00 -1.81 -16.04
N GLN A 407 30.06 -0.51 -15.72
CA GLN A 407 30.51 -0.02 -14.43
C GLN A 407 29.69 1.21 -14.00
N VAL A 408 29.67 1.45 -12.70
CA VAL A 408 29.15 2.70 -12.13
C VAL A 408 30.23 3.33 -11.29
N VAL A 409 30.46 4.63 -11.48
CA VAL A 409 31.37 5.42 -10.64
C VAL A 409 30.56 5.97 -9.49
N LEU A 410 31.02 5.68 -8.28
CA LEU A 410 30.35 6.06 -7.05
C LEU A 410 31.16 7.09 -6.25
N GLN A 411 30.48 8.10 -5.78
CA GLN A 411 31.01 9.03 -4.77
C GLN A 411 30.63 8.55 -3.38
N LYS A 412 31.61 8.50 -2.47
CA LYS A 412 31.32 8.28 -1.04
C LYS A 412 30.67 9.52 -0.44
N MET A 413 29.68 9.30 0.39
CA MET A 413 28.87 10.33 1.04
C MET A 413 29.08 10.32 2.55
N GLU A 414 28.91 11.48 3.16
CA GLU A 414 28.78 11.66 4.61
C GLU A 414 27.41 12.26 4.90
N LEU A 415 26.80 11.88 6.04
CA LEU A 415 25.55 12.47 6.46
C LEU A 415 25.78 13.86 7.02
N GLY A 416 25.05 14.83 6.49
CA GLY A 416 25.00 16.19 7.02
C GLY A 416 24.14 16.29 8.29
N GLU A 417 23.94 17.51 8.77
CA GLU A 417 23.02 17.80 9.86
C GLU A 417 21.58 17.47 9.49
N PRO A 418 20.74 17.07 10.47
CA PRO A 418 19.34 16.80 10.23
C PRO A 418 18.59 18.05 9.73
N ASP A 419 17.74 17.89 8.72
CA ASP A 419 16.82 18.93 8.29
C ASP A 419 15.66 19.13 9.29
N ALA A 420 14.75 20.06 9.01
CA ALA A 420 13.58 20.35 9.86
C ALA A 420 12.65 19.14 10.09
N SER A 421 12.74 18.11 9.24
CA SER A 421 12.00 16.85 9.38
C SER A 421 12.78 15.78 10.16
N GLY A 422 13.99 16.10 10.63
CA GLY A 422 14.91 15.17 11.28
C GLY A 422 15.67 14.24 10.33
N ARG A 423 15.54 14.42 9.00
CA ARG A 423 16.27 13.61 8.00
C ARG A 423 17.62 14.23 7.70
N ARG A 424 18.65 13.38 7.67
CA ARG A 424 20.00 13.78 7.26
C ARG A 424 20.16 13.64 5.75
N SER A 425 20.74 14.63 5.08
CA SER A 425 21.00 14.63 3.63
C SER A 425 22.49 14.43 3.35
#